data_89e034e4b4891ad559b717cb9764c08c
#
_entry.id   89e034e4b4891ad559b717cb9764c08c
#
_cell.length_a   1.000
_cell.length_b   1.000
_cell.length_c   1.000
_cell.angle_alpha   90.00
_cell.angle_beta   90.00
_cell.angle_gamma   90.00
#
_symmetry.space_group_name_H-M   'P 1'
#
loop_
_entity.id
_entity.type
_entity.pdbx_description
1 polymer ?
#
loop_
_entity_poly.entity_id
_entity_poly.type
_entity_poly.pdbx_seq_one_letter_code
_entity_poly.pdbx_strand_id
1 'polypeptide(L)'
;MVEEKKRILILGGGFAGVGCMRTLESYFMHDNDIEIVLVSEDNFLLFTPMLPQVASGMIETRHIVIPIRTLCKKTKFYEAQIKNIDPYGKIVTLTGTNERRGISIHYDFLILALGSQTNFFGIEK
;
A
#
# COMPACT_ATOMS: atom_id res chain seq x y z
N MET A 1 23.97 16.26 -14.02
CA MET A 1 22.60 16.68 -13.67
C MET A 1 21.87 15.50 -13.07
N VAL A 2 21.39 15.65 -11.86
CA VAL A 2 20.50 14.66 -11.27
C VAL A 2 19.10 14.97 -11.81
N GLU A 3 18.59 14.14 -12.70
CA GLU A 3 17.20 14.24 -13.12
C GLU A 3 16.32 13.88 -11.94
N GLU A 4 15.45 14.80 -11.55
CA GLU A 4 14.47 14.54 -10.49
C GLU A 4 13.43 13.54 -10.98
N LYS A 5 13.36 12.41 -10.31
CA LYS A 5 12.31 11.43 -10.57
C LYS A 5 10.96 11.96 -10.10
N LYS A 6 9.95 11.75 -10.90
CA LYS A 6 8.56 11.95 -10.45
C LYS A 6 8.13 10.77 -9.61
N ARG A 7 7.61 11.05 -8.44
CA ARG A 7 7.17 10.02 -7.49
C ARG A 7 5.65 9.93 -7.46
N ILE A 8 5.15 8.73 -7.71
CA ILE A 8 3.74 8.37 -7.51
C ILE A 8 3.66 7.60 -6.20
N LEU A 9 2.94 8.15 -5.24
CA LEU A 9 2.76 7.57 -3.93
C LEU A 9 1.36 6.97 -3.80
N ILE A 10 1.28 5.68 -3.50
CA ILE A 10 0.03 4.95 -3.30
C ILE A 10 -0.10 4.63 -1.81
N LEU A 11 -1.16 5.09 -1.18
CA LEU A 11 -1.47 4.81 0.21
C LEU A 11 -2.58 3.75 0.28
N GLY A 12 -2.23 2.59 0.80
CA GLY A 12 -3.12 1.46 0.97
C GLY A 12 -2.75 0.26 0.11
N GLY A 13 -2.58 -0.90 0.76
CA GLY A 13 -2.15 -2.16 0.15
C GLY A 13 -3.29 -3.16 -0.08
N GLY A 14 -4.53 -2.71 -0.21
CA GLY A 14 -5.66 -3.55 -0.58
C GLY A 14 -5.77 -3.76 -2.09
N PHE A 15 -6.93 -4.24 -2.54
CA PHE A 15 -7.15 -4.51 -3.97
C PHE A 15 -6.96 -3.27 -4.85
N ALA A 16 -7.50 -2.13 -4.43
CA ALA A 16 -7.39 -0.90 -5.20
C ALA A 16 -5.94 -0.42 -5.30
N GLY A 17 -5.22 -0.39 -4.18
CA GLY A 17 -3.83 0.06 -4.14
C GLY A 17 -2.89 -0.86 -4.91
N VAL A 18 -3.00 -2.17 -4.71
CA VAL A 18 -2.18 -3.17 -5.42
C VAL A 18 -2.53 -3.21 -6.91
N GLY A 19 -3.81 -3.14 -7.25
CA GLY A 19 -4.26 -3.08 -8.65
C GLY A 19 -3.72 -1.84 -9.37
N CYS A 20 -3.78 -0.69 -8.72
CA CYS A 20 -3.23 0.56 -9.23
C CYS A 20 -1.69 0.46 -9.41
N MET A 21 -0.99 -0.07 -8.42
CA MET A 21 0.45 -0.30 -8.47
C MET A 21 0.83 -1.16 -9.68
N ARG A 22 0.17 -2.28 -9.87
CA ARG A 22 0.47 -3.20 -10.98
C ARG A 22 0.21 -2.55 -12.34
N THR A 23 -0.88 -1.80 -12.45
CA THR A 23 -1.18 -1.06 -13.69
C THR A 23 -0.12 -0.01 -13.98
N LEU A 24 0.29 0.77 -12.98
CA LEU A 24 1.34 1.77 -13.13
C LEU A 24 2.69 1.13 -13.45
N GLU A 25 3.04 0.02 -12.83
CA GLU A 25 4.26 -0.73 -13.17
C GLU A 25 4.25 -1.19 -14.63
N SER A 26 3.10 -1.64 -15.13
CA SER A 26 2.95 -2.04 -16.53
C SER A 26 3.23 -0.87 -17.50
N TYR A 27 2.72 0.33 -17.17
CA TYR A 27 2.94 1.52 -18.00
C TYR A 27 4.38 2.05 -17.91
N PHE A 28 4.97 2.03 -16.73
CA PHE A 28 6.25 2.69 -16.45
C PHE A 28 7.41 1.73 -16.18
N MET A 29 7.29 0.47 -16.59
CA MET A 29 8.28 -0.57 -16.31
C MET A 29 9.70 -0.18 -16.77
N HIS A 30 9.81 0.48 -17.91
CA HIS A 30 11.07 0.88 -18.50
C HIS A 30 11.38 2.37 -18.34
N ASP A 31 10.54 3.11 -17.64
CA ASP A 31 10.71 4.53 -17.40
C ASP A 31 11.46 4.76 -16.08
N ASN A 32 12.73 5.13 -16.19
CA ASN A 32 13.57 5.38 -15.00
C ASN A 32 13.27 6.72 -14.32
N ASP A 33 12.48 7.60 -14.96
CA ASP A 33 12.12 8.90 -14.41
C ASP A 33 10.89 8.84 -13.49
N ILE A 34 10.21 7.70 -13.46
CA ILE A 34 9.04 7.47 -12.62
C ILE A 34 9.40 6.50 -11.49
N GLU A 35 9.18 6.94 -10.27
CA GLU A 35 9.28 6.13 -9.07
C GLU A 35 7.88 5.85 -8.51
N ILE A 36 7.58 4.59 -8.24
CA ILE A 36 6.32 4.17 -7.64
C ILE A 36 6.60 3.72 -6.21
N VAL A 37 5.85 4.25 -5.26
CA VAL A 37 5.95 3.90 -3.84
C VAL A 37 4.58 3.45 -3.35
N LEU A 38 4.51 2.32 -2.70
CA LEU A 38 3.32 1.79 -2.04
C LEU A 38 3.55 1.75 -0.53
N VAL A 39 2.63 2.32 0.21
CA VAL A 39 2.64 2.31 1.68
C VAL A 39 1.41 1.56 2.18
N SER A 40 1.61 0.62 3.09
CA SER A 40 0.54 -0.13 3.74
C SER A 40 0.94 -0.50 5.16
N GLU A 41 -0.03 -0.56 6.07
CA GLU A 41 0.19 -1.09 7.42
C GLU A 41 0.43 -2.60 7.38
N ASP A 42 -0.29 -3.30 6.51
CA ASP A 42 -0.13 -4.73 6.30
C ASP A 42 0.87 -5.01 5.18
N ASN A 43 1.66 -6.05 5.35
CA ASN A 43 2.63 -6.49 4.34
C ASN A 43 2.09 -7.59 3.42
N PHE A 44 0.80 -7.85 3.48
CA PHE A 44 0.13 -8.88 2.70
C PHE A 44 -1.19 -8.35 2.09
N LEU A 45 -1.59 -8.97 0.99
CA LEU A 45 -2.90 -8.82 0.39
C LEU A 45 -3.74 -10.04 0.75
N LEU A 46 -4.88 -9.80 1.40
CA LEU A 46 -5.85 -10.84 1.71
C LEU A 46 -6.89 -10.92 0.59
N PHE A 47 -7.04 -12.10 -0.02
CA PHE A 47 -8.07 -12.34 -1.01
C PHE A 47 -9.42 -12.57 -0.33
N THR A 48 -10.08 -11.49 0.07
CA THR A 48 -11.32 -11.51 0.88
C THR A 48 -12.48 -12.29 0.26
N PRO A 49 -12.65 -12.35 -1.08
CA PRO A 49 -13.72 -13.18 -1.66
C PRO A 49 -13.63 -14.66 -1.33
N MET A 50 -12.46 -15.15 -0.89
CA MET A 50 -12.26 -16.56 -0.53
C MET A 50 -12.36 -16.82 0.99
N LEU A 51 -12.71 -15.82 1.81
CA LEU A 51 -12.89 -16.00 3.25
C LEU A 51 -13.94 -17.05 3.64
N PRO A 52 -15.11 -17.13 2.97
CA PRO A 52 -16.08 -18.19 3.28
C PRO A 52 -15.51 -19.59 3.10
N GLN A 53 -14.66 -19.82 2.10
CA GLN A 53 -14.02 -21.11 1.86
C GLN A 53 -12.98 -21.45 2.94
N VAL A 54 -12.28 -20.45 3.45
CA VAL A 54 -11.37 -20.63 4.59
C VAL A 54 -12.15 -20.97 5.85
N ALA A 55 -13.25 -20.27 6.11
CA ALA A 55 -14.10 -20.53 7.28
C ALA A 55 -14.70 -21.94 7.26
N SER A 56 -15.01 -22.49 6.09
CA SER A 56 -15.53 -23.85 5.91
C SER A 56 -14.44 -24.94 5.89
N GLY A 57 -13.15 -24.55 5.93
CA GLY A 57 -12.02 -25.49 5.87
C GLY A 57 -11.70 -26.02 4.48
N MET A 58 -12.32 -25.48 3.43
CA MET A 58 -12.06 -25.90 2.03
C MET A 58 -10.72 -25.41 1.50
N ILE A 59 -10.25 -24.26 2.00
CA ILE A 59 -8.99 -23.64 1.59
C ILE A 59 -8.20 -23.25 2.85
N GLU A 60 -6.90 -23.50 2.84
CA GLU A 60 -6.02 -23.04 3.91
C GLU A 60 -5.80 -21.53 3.82
N THR A 61 -5.72 -20.86 4.95
CA THR A 61 -5.54 -19.39 5.05
C THR A 61 -4.34 -18.90 4.25
N ARG A 62 -3.23 -19.65 4.26
CA ARG A 62 -2.01 -19.29 3.52
C ARG A 62 -2.22 -19.19 2.00
N HIS A 63 -3.25 -19.81 1.45
CA HIS A 63 -3.53 -19.78 0.01
C HIS A 63 -4.24 -18.50 -0.45
N ILE A 64 -4.78 -17.73 0.49
CA ILE A 64 -5.47 -16.46 0.20
C ILE A 64 -4.69 -15.23 0.66
N VAL A 65 -3.52 -15.44 1.27
CA VAL A 65 -2.63 -14.38 1.75
C VAL A 65 -1.42 -14.29 0.82
N ILE A 66 -1.24 -13.13 0.22
CA ILE A 66 -0.16 -12.88 -0.74
C ILE A 66 0.73 -11.77 -0.18
N PRO A 67 2.03 -12.03 0.05
CA PRO A 67 2.94 -10.97 0.47
C PRO A 67 3.03 -9.86 -0.59
N ILE A 68 2.82 -8.61 -0.20
CA ILE A 68 2.80 -7.48 -1.14
C ILE A 68 4.14 -7.33 -1.85
N ARG A 69 5.25 -7.57 -1.16
CA ARG A 69 6.59 -7.47 -1.75
C ARG A 69 6.79 -8.39 -2.95
N THR A 70 6.13 -9.55 -2.98
CA THR A 70 6.22 -10.48 -4.11
C THR A 70 5.50 -9.96 -5.35
N LEU A 71 4.56 -9.05 -5.18
CA LEU A 71 3.82 -8.41 -6.27
C LEU A 71 4.54 -7.18 -6.84
N CYS A 72 5.49 -6.62 -6.09
CA CYS A 72 6.25 -5.45 -6.50
C CYS A 72 7.41 -5.85 -7.41
N LYS A 73 7.40 -5.37 -8.65
CA LYS A 73 8.50 -5.56 -9.61
C LYS A 73 9.40 -4.34 -9.68
N LYS A 74 8.82 -3.17 -9.66
CA LYS A 74 9.50 -1.86 -9.74
C LYS A 74 9.23 -1.00 -8.52
N THR A 75 8.13 -1.23 -7.83
CA THR A 75 7.60 -0.42 -6.74
C THR A 75 8.41 -0.61 -5.47
N LYS A 76 8.73 0.48 -4.78
CA LYS A 76 9.24 0.45 -3.42
C LYS A 76 8.07 0.29 -2.46
N PHE A 77 8.15 -0.69 -1.58
CA PHE A 77 7.13 -0.97 -0.58
C PHE A 77 7.60 -0.56 0.81
N TYR A 78 6.77 0.22 1.52
CA TYR A 78 6.97 0.58 2.91
C TYR A 78 5.84 0.05 3.78
N GLU A 79 6.18 -0.76 4.77
CA GLU A 79 5.25 -1.19 5.82
C GLU A 79 5.25 -0.13 6.91
N ALA A 80 4.21 0.70 6.94
CA ALA A 80 4.13 1.84 7.84
C ALA A 80 2.69 2.32 8.04
N GLN A 81 2.47 3.00 9.16
CA GLN A 81 1.24 3.74 9.41
C GLN A 81 1.34 5.16 8.85
N ILE A 82 0.25 5.63 8.29
CA ILE A 82 0.12 7.00 7.81
C ILE A 82 -0.31 7.86 8.99
N LYS A 83 0.50 8.87 9.32
CA LYS A 83 0.21 9.80 10.43
C LYS A 83 -0.42 11.10 9.96
N ASN A 84 0.08 11.65 8.86
CA ASN A 84 -0.40 12.91 8.34
C ASN A 84 -0.17 13.00 6.84
N ILE A 85 -1.07 13.70 6.16
CA ILE A 85 -0.96 14.03 4.73
C ILE A 85 -1.03 15.54 4.61
N ASP A 86 0.01 16.15 4.06
CA ASP A 86 0.03 17.56 3.71
C ASP A 86 -0.14 17.71 2.20
N PRO A 87 -1.37 18.05 1.72
CA PRO A 87 -1.61 18.16 0.30
C PRO A 87 -0.98 19.41 -0.35
N TYR A 88 -0.68 20.42 0.44
CA TYR A 88 -0.06 21.65 -0.06
C TYR A 88 1.46 21.49 -0.19
N GLY A 89 2.10 20.93 0.82
CA GLY A 89 3.53 20.63 0.77
C GLY A 89 3.86 19.34 0.01
N LYS A 90 2.85 18.56 -0.36
CA LYS A 90 3.01 17.25 -1.02
C LYS A 90 3.92 16.31 -0.24
N ILE A 91 3.62 16.18 1.05
CA ILE A 91 4.38 15.36 1.98
C ILE A 91 3.42 14.44 2.74
N VAL A 92 3.80 13.17 2.87
CA VAL A 92 3.13 12.22 3.76
C VAL A 92 4.08 11.82 4.86
N THR A 93 3.60 11.92 6.10
CA THR A 93 4.35 11.49 7.28
C THR A 93 3.92 10.09 7.69
N LEU A 94 4.90 9.20 7.82
CA LEU A 94 4.72 7.79 8.13
C LEU A 94 5.41 7.45 9.45
N THR A 95 4.90 6.43 10.14
CA THR A 95 5.59 5.82 11.28
C THR A 95 5.77 4.33 10.99
N GLY A 96 7.02 3.86 10.96
CA GLY A 96 7.31 2.43 10.81
C GLY A 96 6.82 1.62 12.00
N THR A 97 6.50 0.37 11.79
CA THR A 97 6.00 -0.55 12.83
C THR A 97 6.98 -0.72 13.98
N ASN A 98 8.27 -0.55 13.74
CA ASN A 98 9.35 -0.71 14.73
C ASN A 98 10.13 0.58 14.99
N GLU A 99 9.75 1.70 14.40
CA GLU A 99 10.48 2.96 14.52
C GLU A 99 9.66 4.01 15.26
N ARG A 100 10.27 4.60 16.29
CA ARG A 100 9.65 5.70 17.06
C ARG A 100 9.68 7.03 16.31
N ARG A 101 10.46 7.14 15.23
CA ARG A 101 10.61 8.36 14.46
C ARG A 101 9.76 8.32 13.20
N GLY A 102 9.04 9.40 12.95
CA GLY A 102 8.31 9.58 11.72
C GLY A 102 9.24 9.76 10.53
N ILE A 103 8.85 9.20 9.39
CA ILE A 103 9.52 9.39 8.10
C ILE A 103 8.60 10.23 7.23
N SER A 104 9.15 11.26 6.57
CA SER A 104 8.39 12.07 5.62
C SER A 104 8.77 11.70 4.21
N ILE A 105 7.76 11.46 3.38
CA ILE A 105 7.94 11.13 1.95
C ILE A 105 7.27 12.22 1.11
N HIS A 106 8.05 12.80 0.22
CA HIS A 106 7.55 13.68 -0.84
C HIS A 106 6.89 12.91 -1.96
N TYR A 107 5.85 13.47 -2.56
CA TYR A 107 5.22 12.92 -3.74
C TYR A 107 4.93 14.01 -4.78
N ASP A 108 4.84 13.62 -6.03
CA ASP A 108 4.32 14.44 -7.10
C ASP A 108 2.85 14.12 -7.37
N PHE A 109 2.49 12.83 -7.28
CA PHE A 109 1.12 12.32 -7.43
C PHE A 109 0.78 11.42 -6.25
N LEU A 110 -0.41 11.61 -5.69
CA LEU A 110 -0.91 10.84 -4.56
C LEU A 110 -2.16 10.08 -4.95
N ILE A 111 -2.16 8.78 -4.64
CA ILE A 111 -3.32 7.91 -4.80
C ILE A 111 -3.75 7.41 -3.42
N LEU A 112 -4.97 7.73 -3.05
CA LEU A 112 -5.57 7.29 -1.80
C LEU A 112 -6.40 6.03 -2.03
N ALA A 113 -5.94 4.91 -1.51
CA ALA A 113 -6.60 3.62 -1.62
C ALA A 113 -6.66 2.94 -0.24
N LEU A 114 -7.02 3.71 0.78
CA LEU A 114 -6.95 3.32 2.20
C LEU A 114 -8.02 2.30 2.61
N GLY A 115 -9.01 2.08 1.77
CA GLY A 115 -10.09 1.14 2.05
C GLY A 115 -11.04 1.61 3.14
N SER A 116 -11.60 0.66 3.86
CA SER A 116 -12.56 0.90 4.94
C SER A 116 -12.23 0.06 6.15
N GLN A 117 -12.71 0.50 7.30
CA GLN A 117 -12.68 -0.28 8.53
C GLN A 117 -14.08 -0.76 8.88
N THR A 118 -14.15 -1.95 9.48
CA THR A 118 -15.40 -2.49 9.98
C THR A 118 -15.92 -1.61 11.11
N ASN A 119 -17.16 -1.15 10.98
CA ASN A 119 -17.82 -0.42 12.05
C ASN A 119 -18.59 -1.41 12.93
N PHE A 120 -18.22 -1.48 14.18
CA PHE A 120 -18.87 -2.36 15.16
C PHE A 120 -20.01 -1.66 15.91
N PHE A 121 -20.35 -0.42 15.54
CA PHE A 121 -21.46 0.36 16.13
C PHE A 121 -21.41 0.48 17.66
N GLY A 122 -20.21 0.52 18.24
CA GLY A 122 -20.01 0.63 19.68
C GLY A 122 -20.16 -0.70 20.43
N ILE A 123 -20.28 -1.82 19.71
CA ILE A 123 -20.27 -3.17 20.33
C ILE A 123 -18.80 -3.54 20.55
N GLU A 124 -18.36 -3.39 21.79
CA GLU A 124 -17.05 -3.88 22.20
C GLU A 124 -17.13 -5.39 22.46
N LYS A 125 -16.08 -6.10 22.08
CA LYS A 125 -15.97 -7.53 22.38
C LYS A 125 -15.45 -7.73 23.79
#